data_0d7d01f1363890d3cfd60d6c0b19c2fe
#
_entry.id   0d7d01f1363890d3cfd60d6c0b19c2fe
#
_cell.length_a   1.000
_cell.length_b   1.000
_cell.length_c   1.000
_cell.angle_alpha   90.00
_cell.angle_beta   90.00
_cell.angle_gamma   90.00
#
_symmetry.space_group_name_H-M   'P 1'
#
loop_
_entity.id
_entity.type
_entity.pdbx_description
1 polymer ?
#
loop_
_entity_poly.entity_id
_entity_poly.type
_entity_poly.pdbx_seq_one_letter_code
_entity_poly.pdbx_strand_id
1 'polypeptide(L)'
;MTAAIVINIHIMRSLILAMFICTAAYAGHSVGNGTCDDDITHWSNMIEKRSDAPLYAKSKTIAEVAQKAGSVWQCENFMHEAIRMIKKPYPTE
;
A
#
# COMPACT_ATOMS: atom_id res chain seq x y z
N MET A 1 -19.23 -42.27 -1.01
CA MET A 1 -20.02 -41.07 -1.27
C MET A 1 -19.50 -39.87 -0.49
N THR A 2 -19.34 -40.04 0.82
CA THR A 2 -18.81 -38.95 1.64
C THR A 2 -17.41 -38.54 1.23
N ALA A 3 -16.57 -39.47 0.79
CA ALA A 3 -15.21 -39.16 0.36
C ALA A 3 -15.16 -38.24 -0.88
N ALA A 4 -16.09 -38.42 -1.82
CA ALA A 4 -16.15 -37.60 -3.02
C ALA A 4 -16.53 -36.14 -2.66
N ILE A 5 -17.41 -35.94 -1.70
CA ILE A 5 -17.82 -34.61 -1.28
C ILE A 5 -16.68 -33.90 -0.59
N VAL A 6 -15.91 -34.61 0.22
CA VAL A 6 -14.74 -34.03 0.91
C VAL A 6 -13.69 -33.59 -0.11
N ILE A 7 -13.44 -34.40 -1.14
CA ILE A 7 -12.47 -34.04 -2.19
C ILE A 7 -12.91 -32.78 -2.92
N ASN A 8 -14.19 -32.64 -3.23
CA ASN A 8 -14.69 -31.44 -3.89
C ASN A 8 -14.50 -30.19 -3.03
N ILE A 9 -14.70 -30.31 -1.74
CA ILE A 9 -14.51 -29.19 -0.81
C ILE A 9 -13.05 -28.76 -0.82
N HIS A 10 -12.10 -29.70 -0.81
CA HIS A 10 -10.68 -29.37 -0.86
C HIS A 10 -10.30 -28.69 -2.17
N ILE A 11 -10.81 -29.16 -3.29
CA ILE A 11 -10.54 -28.57 -4.58
C ILE A 11 -11.06 -27.13 -4.64
N MET A 12 -12.26 -26.91 -4.14
CA MET A 12 -12.84 -25.56 -4.11
C MET A 12 -12.04 -24.61 -3.23
N ARG A 13 -11.58 -25.07 -2.10
CA ARG A 13 -10.74 -24.24 -1.24
C ARG A 13 -9.44 -23.87 -1.90
N SER A 14 -8.80 -24.78 -2.58
CA SER A 14 -7.56 -24.52 -3.29
C SER A 14 -7.76 -23.49 -4.39
N LEU A 15 -8.86 -23.60 -5.15
CA LEU A 15 -9.17 -22.65 -6.20
C LEU A 15 -9.43 -21.26 -5.64
N ILE A 16 -10.18 -21.15 -4.56
CA ILE A 16 -10.47 -19.86 -3.93
C ILE A 16 -9.19 -19.20 -3.43
N LEU A 17 -8.32 -19.96 -2.79
CA LEU A 17 -7.05 -19.43 -2.30
C LEU A 17 -6.16 -18.95 -3.45
N ALA A 18 -6.09 -19.71 -4.54
CA ALA A 18 -5.30 -19.33 -5.70
C ALA A 18 -5.82 -18.03 -6.32
N MET A 19 -7.12 -17.88 -6.45
CA MET A 19 -7.73 -16.68 -6.99
C MET A 19 -7.46 -15.47 -6.08
N PHE A 20 -7.57 -15.67 -4.77
CA PHE A 20 -7.31 -14.59 -3.82
C PHE A 20 -5.87 -14.10 -3.92
N ILE A 21 -4.90 -15.01 -3.99
CA ILE A 21 -3.50 -14.65 -4.13
C ILE A 21 -3.24 -13.90 -5.43
N CYS A 22 -3.81 -14.37 -6.53
CA CYS A 22 -3.66 -13.68 -7.82
C CYS A 22 -4.25 -12.28 -7.78
N THR A 23 -5.41 -12.11 -7.15
CA THR A 23 -6.04 -10.79 -7.03
C THR A 23 -5.17 -9.85 -6.19
N ALA A 24 -4.64 -10.32 -5.08
CA ALA A 24 -3.77 -9.52 -4.23
C ALA A 24 -2.49 -9.10 -4.98
N ALA A 25 -1.87 -10.02 -5.70
CA ALA A 25 -0.69 -9.73 -6.49
C ALA A 25 -0.98 -8.72 -7.59
N TYR A 26 -2.10 -8.87 -8.26
CA TYR A 26 -2.51 -7.95 -9.31
C TYR A 26 -2.78 -6.54 -8.75
N ALA A 27 -3.51 -6.45 -7.64
CA ALA A 27 -3.78 -5.17 -7.01
C ALA A 27 -2.49 -4.48 -6.56
N GLY A 28 -1.58 -5.21 -5.94
CA GLY A 28 -0.28 -4.69 -5.56
C GLY A 28 0.52 -4.21 -6.74
N HIS A 29 0.50 -4.97 -7.82
CA HIS A 29 1.21 -4.62 -9.02
C HIS A 29 0.64 -3.35 -9.68
N SER A 30 -0.69 -3.21 -9.70
CA SER A 30 -1.31 -2.05 -10.32
C SER A 30 -1.08 -0.77 -9.51
N VAL A 31 -1.01 -0.85 -8.18
CA VAL A 31 -0.74 0.29 -7.32
C VAL A 31 0.74 0.64 -7.33
N GLY A 32 1.60 -0.38 -7.24
CA GLY A 32 3.03 -0.17 -7.18
C GLY A 32 3.71 -0.03 -8.54
N ASN A 33 2.95 0.04 -9.61
CA ASN A 33 3.51 0.09 -10.95
C ASN A 33 3.86 1.52 -11.32
N GLY A 34 5.10 1.88 -11.14
CA GLY A 34 5.63 3.15 -11.58
C GLY A 34 5.67 4.20 -10.48
N THR A 35 5.06 5.35 -10.72
CA THR A 35 5.27 6.57 -9.96
C THR A 35 4.98 6.45 -8.47
N CYS A 36 3.93 5.76 -8.09
CA CYS A 36 3.58 5.68 -6.66
C CYS A 36 4.59 4.83 -5.89
N ASP A 37 5.12 3.80 -6.50
CA ASP A 37 6.14 2.98 -5.86
C ASP A 37 7.41 3.79 -5.62
N ASP A 38 7.78 4.64 -6.57
CA ASP A 38 8.91 5.56 -6.42
C ASP A 38 8.66 6.56 -5.30
N ASP A 39 7.46 7.09 -5.20
CA ASP A 39 7.10 8.03 -4.14
C ASP A 39 7.14 7.36 -2.76
N ILE A 40 6.67 6.15 -2.66
CA ILE A 40 6.72 5.39 -1.41
C ILE A 40 8.17 5.16 -0.98
N THR A 41 9.03 4.78 -1.92
CA THR A 41 10.44 4.55 -1.65
C THR A 41 11.11 5.85 -1.20
N HIS A 42 10.83 6.95 -1.89
CA HIS A 42 11.38 8.24 -1.55
C HIS A 42 10.95 8.67 -0.14
N TRP A 43 9.67 8.54 0.17
CA TRP A 43 9.14 8.85 1.49
C TRP A 43 9.78 7.96 2.56
N SER A 44 9.91 6.66 2.30
CA SER A 44 10.51 5.73 3.26
C SER A 44 11.95 6.11 3.59
N ASN A 45 12.70 6.59 2.61
CA ASN A 45 14.07 7.04 2.82
C ASN A 45 14.13 8.34 3.60
N MET A 46 13.14 9.20 3.44
CA MET A 46 13.08 10.49 4.14
C MET A 46 12.60 10.36 5.58
N ILE A 47 11.56 9.56 5.82
CA ILE A 47 10.85 9.56 7.10
C ILE A 47 11.78 9.20 8.27
N GLU A 48 12.70 8.29 8.07
CA GLU A 48 13.65 7.90 9.11
C GLU A 48 14.51 9.07 9.58
N LYS A 49 14.83 9.97 8.66
CA LYS A 49 15.69 11.13 8.94
C LYS A 49 14.90 12.37 9.33
N ARG A 50 13.58 12.27 9.38
CA ARG A 50 12.69 13.39 9.64
C ARG A 50 11.81 13.16 10.87
N SER A 51 12.26 12.34 11.81
CA SER A 51 11.50 12.08 13.03
C SER A 51 11.26 13.33 13.87
N ASP A 52 12.05 14.38 13.63
CA ASP A 52 11.88 15.70 14.26
C ASP A 52 10.82 16.56 13.62
N ALA A 53 10.26 16.13 12.46
CA ALA A 53 9.26 16.92 11.77
C ALA A 53 7.98 17.07 12.59
N PRO A 54 7.40 18.29 12.65
CA PRO A 54 6.16 18.50 13.41
C PRO A 54 5.01 17.60 12.99
N LEU A 55 4.95 17.25 11.70
CA LEU A 55 3.88 16.43 11.15
C LEU A 55 4.32 14.98 10.88
N TYR A 56 5.34 14.51 11.61
CA TYR A 56 5.89 13.18 11.44
C TYR A 56 4.83 12.08 11.55
N ALA A 57 4.05 12.10 12.64
CA ALA A 57 3.02 11.08 12.87
C ALA A 57 1.92 11.16 11.82
N LYS A 58 1.53 12.38 11.44
CA LYS A 58 0.50 12.59 10.44
C LYS A 58 0.95 12.11 9.06
N SER A 59 2.21 12.35 8.73
CA SER A 59 2.81 11.86 7.49
C SER A 59 2.77 10.34 7.40
N LYS A 60 3.08 9.65 8.49
CA LYS A 60 3.02 8.18 8.54
C LYS A 60 1.59 7.67 8.31
N THR A 61 0.61 8.31 8.92
CA THR A 61 -0.79 7.94 8.75
C THR A 61 -1.23 8.12 7.30
N ILE A 62 -0.86 9.24 6.68
CA ILE A 62 -1.22 9.50 5.28
C ILE A 62 -0.53 8.51 4.34
N ALA A 63 0.73 8.17 4.62
CA ALA A 63 1.44 7.18 3.82
C ALA A 63 0.78 5.81 3.90
N GLU A 64 0.25 5.42 5.05
CA GLU A 64 -0.50 4.17 5.18
C GLU A 64 -1.76 4.20 4.32
N VAL A 65 -2.48 5.31 4.33
CA VAL A 65 -3.66 5.47 3.48
C VAL A 65 -3.29 5.37 2.01
N ALA A 66 -2.19 5.99 1.62
CA ALA A 66 -1.68 5.94 0.25
C ALA A 66 -1.43 4.50 -0.21
N GLN A 67 -0.79 3.71 0.63
CA GLN A 67 -0.44 2.33 0.29
C GLN A 67 -1.65 1.43 0.16
N LYS A 68 -2.77 1.81 0.78
CA LYS A 68 -4.03 1.07 0.70
C LYS A 68 -4.95 1.62 -0.38
N ALA A 69 -4.54 2.64 -1.09
CA ALA A 69 -5.37 3.26 -2.12
C ALA A 69 -5.61 2.31 -3.29
N GLY A 70 -6.77 2.44 -3.90
CA GLY A 70 -7.19 1.57 -5.00
C GLY A 70 -6.67 1.98 -6.36
N SER A 71 -6.01 3.12 -6.48
CA SER A 71 -5.47 3.60 -7.76
C SER A 71 -4.13 4.29 -7.57
N VAL A 72 -3.34 4.29 -8.63
CA VAL A 72 -2.04 4.97 -8.66
C VAL A 72 -2.23 6.47 -8.39
N TRP A 73 -3.25 7.06 -8.99
CA TRP A 73 -3.52 8.49 -8.82
C TRP A 73 -3.78 8.86 -7.36
N GLN A 74 -4.60 8.09 -6.67
CA GLN A 74 -4.87 8.33 -5.25
C GLN A 74 -3.62 8.12 -4.41
N CYS A 75 -2.88 7.06 -4.70
CA CYS A 75 -1.63 6.77 -4.00
C CYS A 75 -0.64 7.92 -4.16
N GLU A 76 -0.44 8.41 -5.37
CA GLU A 76 0.46 9.53 -5.63
C GLU A 76 0.06 10.78 -4.85
N ASN A 77 -1.22 11.11 -4.88
CA ASN A 77 -1.71 12.32 -4.20
C ASN A 77 -1.45 12.25 -2.69
N PHE A 78 -1.74 11.11 -2.07
CA PHE A 78 -1.47 10.94 -0.64
C PHE A 78 0.02 10.92 -0.34
N MET A 79 0.83 10.29 -1.19
CA MET A 79 2.27 10.24 -0.97
C MET A 79 2.91 11.62 -1.13
N HIS A 80 2.47 12.41 -2.10
CA HIS A 80 2.94 13.79 -2.24
C HIS A 80 2.62 14.60 -0.97
N GLU A 81 1.46 14.41 -0.41
CA GLU A 81 1.08 15.09 0.84
C GLU A 81 1.95 14.62 2.00
N ALA A 82 2.18 13.31 2.12
CA ALA A 82 3.03 12.78 3.18
C ALA A 82 4.47 13.29 3.07
N ILE A 83 5.00 13.38 1.87
CA ILE A 83 6.34 13.90 1.63
C ILE A 83 6.40 15.39 1.97
N ARG A 84 5.39 16.16 1.58
CA ARG A 84 5.32 17.59 1.86
C ARG A 84 5.40 17.88 3.36
N MET A 85 4.78 17.03 4.16
CA MET A 85 4.73 17.21 5.62
C MET A 85 6.09 17.06 6.29
N ILE A 86 7.00 16.32 5.70
CA ILE A 86 8.32 16.07 6.29
C ILE A 86 9.47 16.66 5.48
N LYS A 87 9.16 17.37 4.41
CA LYS A 87 10.16 18.04 3.58
C LYS A 87 10.54 19.37 4.21
N LYS A 88 11.84 19.66 4.32
CA LYS A 88 12.31 20.91 4.89
C LYS A 88 12.28 22.04 3.86
N PRO A 89 11.92 23.28 4.24
CA PRO A 89 11.34 23.65 5.54
C PRO A 89 9.97 23.01 5.74
N TYR A 90 9.65 22.65 6.98
CA TYR A 90 8.40 21.96 7.27
C TYR A 90 7.21 22.89 7.04
N PRO A 91 6.14 22.40 6.40
CA PRO A 91 4.95 23.21 6.23
C PRO A 91 4.27 23.45 7.58
N THR A 92 3.69 24.62 7.73
CA THR A 92 2.86 24.95 8.87
C THR A 92 1.40 24.80 8.46
N GLU A 93 0.64 24.12 9.27
CA GLU A 93 -0.79 24.02 9.02
C GLU A 93 -1.55 25.25 9.43
#